data_dfd2fb135f4db0d93c953df724b27993
#
_entry.id   dfd2fb135f4db0d93c953df724b27993
#
_cell.length_a   1.000
_cell.length_b   1.000
_cell.length_c   1.000
_cell.angle_alpha   90.00
_cell.angle_beta   90.00
_cell.angle_gamma   90.00
#
_symmetry.space_group_name_H-M   'P 1'
#
loop_
_entity.id
_entity.type
_entity.pdbx_description
1 polymer ?
#
loop_
_entity_poly.entity_id
_entity_poly.type
_entity_poly.pdbx_seq_one_letter_code
_entity_poly.pdbx_strand_id
1 'polypeptide(L)'
;SKISGVTVEVLGEDCMRRHASAYVETPDLKKTLSVGGQYFWRRRGEYHQVNPMTTLLLQEAAQKNSREVFKKFSDIINEQSQRLATPRSLFTFKQGTPVPLEEVEPAKEIVRRFATGAMSLGSISSEAHQSLAVAMNRIGGRSNSGEGGEDPQRFHKKENGDWPVSRIKQVASGRFGVTIHYLVNCVELQIKICLLYTSP
;
A
#
# COMPACT_ATOMS: atom_id res chain seq x y z
N SER A 1 22.16 14.55 -4.67
CA SER A 1 21.65 13.23 -4.25
C SER A 1 22.71 12.15 -4.52
N LYS A 2 22.80 11.15 -3.64
CA LYS A 2 23.72 10.00 -3.83
C LYS A 2 23.31 9.09 -4.98
N ILE A 3 22.07 9.21 -5.42
CA ILE A 3 21.48 8.37 -6.48
C ILE A 3 21.52 9.08 -7.83
N SER A 4 22.03 10.30 -7.89
CA SER A 4 21.83 11.21 -9.03
C SER A 4 20.43 11.82 -9.02
N GLY A 5 20.15 12.70 -9.92
CA GLY A 5 18.87 13.39 -10.03
C GLY A 5 18.82 14.30 -11.24
N VAL A 6 17.69 14.94 -11.41
CA VAL A 6 17.47 15.91 -12.49
C VAL A 6 18.28 17.17 -12.18
N THR A 7 19.06 17.65 -13.15
CA THR A 7 19.82 18.90 -13.01
C THR A 7 18.93 20.12 -13.26
N VAL A 8 19.40 21.29 -12.85
CA VAL A 8 18.67 22.56 -13.08
C VAL A 8 18.49 22.83 -14.59
N GLU A 9 19.47 22.44 -15.39
CA GLU A 9 19.42 22.59 -16.85
C GLU A 9 18.29 21.76 -17.44
N VAL A 10 18.17 20.49 -17.03
CA VAL A 10 17.08 19.59 -17.48
C VAL A 10 15.71 20.11 -17.06
N LEU A 11 15.60 20.65 -15.83
CA LEU A 11 14.36 21.30 -15.39
C LEU A 11 14.04 22.55 -16.23
N GLY A 12 15.05 23.36 -16.55
CA GLY A 12 14.90 24.52 -17.43
C GLY A 12 14.43 24.13 -18.83
N GLU A 13 15.03 23.10 -19.43
CA GLU A 13 14.60 22.58 -20.72
C GLU A 13 13.16 22.06 -20.73
N ASP A 14 12.74 21.33 -19.67
CA ASP A 14 11.37 20.85 -19.55
C ASP A 14 10.37 22.00 -19.43
N CYS A 15 10.70 23.03 -18.64
CA CYS A 15 9.88 24.24 -18.55
C CYS A 15 9.76 24.95 -19.91
N MET A 16 10.85 25.08 -20.66
CA MET A 16 10.84 25.69 -21.99
C MET A 16 10.01 24.89 -22.99
N ARG A 17 10.10 23.55 -22.95
CA ARG A 17 9.25 22.69 -23.81
C ARG A 17 7.77 22.85 -23.49
N ARG A 18 7.43 22.88 -22.21
CA ARG A 18 6.04 23.10 -21.75
C ARG A 18 5.52 24.45 -22.17
N HIS A 19 6.34 25.50 -22.01
CA HIS A 19 6.01 26.85 -22.45
C HIS A 19 5.78 26.87 -23.97
N ALA A 20 6.71 26.37 -24.76
CA ALA A 20 6.57 26.32 -26.23
C ALA A 20 5.32 25.56 -26.67
N SER A 21 4.96 24.46 -25.96
CA SER A 21 3.75 23.70 -26.29
C SER A 21 2.45 24.45 -25.95
N ALA A 22 2.49 25.35 -24.97
CA ALA A 22 1.33 26.16 -24.57
C ALA A 22 1.08 27.37 -25.46
N TYR A 23 2.14 27.91 -26.12
CA TYR A 23 2.08 29.14 -26.94
C TYR A 23 2.42 28.86 -28.40
N VAL A 24 1.77 27.88 -29.00
CA VAL A 24 1.92 27.59 -30.44
C VAL A 24 1.19 28.63 -31.23
N GLU A 25 1.89 29.33 -32.16
CA GLU A 25 1.35 30.41 -32.96
C GLU A 25 0.24 30.01 -33.94
N THR A 26 0.23 28.77 -34.37
CA THR A 26 -0.85 28.20 -35.19
C THR A 26 -1.48 27.01 -34.44
N PRO A 27 -2.57 27.25 -33.73
CA PRO A 27 -3.27 26.14 -33.09
C PRO A 27 -3.84 25.22 -34.19
N ASP A 28 -3.25 24.04 -34.33
CA ASP A 28 -3.89 22.96 -35.05
C ASP A 28 -5.18 22.65 -34.27
N LEU A 29 -6.31 23.06 -34.80
CA LEU A 29 -7.63 22.88 -34.21
C LEU A 29 -7.95 21.41 -33.89
N LYS A 30 -7.14 20.48 -34.37
CA LYS A 30 -7.21 19.05 -34.05
C LYS A 30 -6.35 18.65 -32.83
N LYS A 31 -5.48 19.51 -32.33
CA LYS A 31 -4.71 19.23 -31.11
C LYS A 31 -5.57 19.49 -29.90
N THR A 32 -6.10 18.41 -29.33
CA THR A 32 -6.72 18.46 -28.01
C THR A 32 -5.65 18.61 -26.96
N LEU A 33 -5.95 19.36 -25.90
CA LEU A 33 -5.10 19.42 -24.73
C LEU A 33 -4.81 18.01 -24.20
N SER A 34 -3.62 17.83 -23.61
CA SER A 34 -3.28 16.58 -22.95
C SER A 34 -4.37 16.23 -21.91
N VAL A 35 -4.80 14.99 -21.89
CA VAL A 35 -5.76 14.51 -20.91
C VAL A 35 -5.20 14.50 -19.48
N GLY A 36 -3.89 14.71 -19.34
CA GLY A 36 -3.18 14.56 -18.07
C GLY A 36 -3.08 13.10 -17.66
N GLY A 37 -3.22 12.81 -16.36
CA GLY A 37 -3.21 11.45 -15.86
C GLY A 37 -1.94 11.07 -15.12
N GLN A 38 -1.08 12.02 -14.78
CA GLN A 38 0.15 11.76 -14.01
C GLN A 38 -0.16 11.34 -12.57
N TYR A 39 -1.13 11.96 -11.92
CA TYR A 39 -1.48 11.74 -10.51
C TYR A 39 -2.70 10.85 -10.33
N PHE A 40 -3.65 10.88 -11.28
CA PHE A 40 -4.88 10.11 -11.23
C PHE A 40 -5.09 9.41 -12.56
N TRP A 41 -5.67 8.23 -12.53
CA TRP A 41 -6.07 7.56 -13.74
C TRP A 41 -7.01 8.44 -14.58
N ARG A 42 -6.73 8.52 -15.86
CA ARG A 42 -7.57 9.17 -16.87
C ARG A 42 -7.73 8.27 -18.07
N ARG A 43 -8.91 8.26 -18.65
CA ARG A 43 -9.14 7.56 -19.92
C ARG A 43 -8.23 8.16 -20.99
N ARG A 44 -7.44 7.33 -21.66
CA ARG A 44 -6.40 7.73 -22.64
C ARG A 44 -5.20 8.50 -22.03
N GLY A 45 -5.08 8.55 -20.74
CA GLY A 45 -3.91 9.04 -20.04
C GLY A 45 -2.87 7.95 -19.78
N GLU A 46 -1.93 8.24 -18.90
CA GLU A 46 -0.91 7.26 -18.47
C GLU A 46 -1.52 6.05 -17.78
N TYR A 47 -0.81 4.93 -17.87
CA TYR A 47 -1.23 3.73 -17.17
C TYR A 47 -0.93 3.83 -15.67
N HIS A 48 -1.91 3.49 -14.85
CA HIS A 48 -1.77 3.37 -13.41
C HIS A 48 -2.06 1.94 -12.98
N GLN A 49 -1.29 1.43 -12.03
CA GLN A 49 -1.52 0.10 -11.44
C GLN A 49 -2.91 0.03 -10.77
N VAL A 50 -3.27 1.10 -10.04
CA VAL A 50 -4.62 1.27 -9.51
C VAL A 50 -5.46 2.01 -10.56
N ASN A 51 -6.37 1.30 -11.17
CA ASN A 51 -7.24 1.77 -12.24
C ASN A 51 -8.65 1.17 -12.09
N PRO A 52 -9.65 1.60 -12.85
CA PRO A 52 -11.01 1.10 -12.71
C PRO A 52 -11.13 -0.42 -12.82
N MET A 53 -10.36 -1.07 -13.69
CA MET A 53 -10.42 -2.52 -13.86
C MET A 53 -9.85 -3.25 -12.64
N THR A 54 -8.69 -2.86 -12.15
CA THR A 54 -8.08 -3.50 -10.97
C THR A 54 -8.92 -3.27 -9.73
N THR A 55 -9.51 -2.08 -9.58
CA THR A 55 -10.43 -1.77 -8.48
C THR A 55 -11.69 -2.63 -8.54
N LEU A 56 -12.33 -2.73 -9.72
CA LEU A 56 -13.52 -3.54 -9.92
C LEU A 56 -13.26 -5.01 -9.59
N LEU A 57 -12.20 -5.58 -10.13
CA LEU A 57 -11.87 -6.99 -9.89
C LEU A 57 -11.61 -7.28 -8.40
N LEU A 58 -10.91 -6.37 -7.71
CA LEU A 58 -10.66 -6.54 -6.28
C LEU A 58 -11.95 -6.46 -5.46
N GLN A 59 -12.81 -5.50 -5.76
CA GLN A 59 -14.12 -5.36 -5.10
C GLN A 59 -15.00 -6.58 -5.37
N GLU A 60 -15.10 -7.02 -6.61
CA GLU A 60 -15.89 -8.18 -6.98
C GLU A 60 -15.36 -9.46 -6.31
N ALA A 61 -14.04 -9.65 -6.29
CA ALA A 61 -13.41 -10.78 -5.61
C ALA A 61 -13.76 -10.81 -4.12
N ALA A 62 -13.71 -9.65 -3.46
CA ALA A 62 -14.04 -9.53 -2.04
C ALA A 62 -15.54 -9.75 -1.77
N GLN A 63 -16.43 -9.14 -2.55
CA GLN A 63 -17.87 -9.24 -2.36
C GLN A 63 -18.40 -10.65 -2.61
N LYS A 64 -17.90 -11.32 -3.65
CA LYS A 64 -18.31 -12.66 -4.03
C LYS A 64 -17.50 -13.78 -3.37
N ASN A 65 -16.47 -13.43 -2.59
CA ASN A 65 -15.45 -14.36 -2.07
C ASN A 65 -14.91 -15.29 -3.17
N SER A 66 -14.64 -14.73 -4.36
CA SER A 66 -14.26 -15.47 -5.55
C SER A 66 -12.76 -15.50 -5.75
N ARG A 67 -12.16 -16.68 -5.57
CA ARG A 67 -10.74 -16.92 -5.85
C ARG A 67 -10.41 -16.75 -7.34
N GLU A 68 -11.31 -17.09 -8.24
CA GLU A 68 -11.10 -16.94 -9.68
C GLU A 68 -10.98 -15.46 -10.07
N VAL A 69 -11.87 -14.61 -9.56
CA VAL A 69 -11.82 -13.16 -9.82
C VAL A 69 -10.57 -12.55 -9.17
N PHE A 70 -10.22 -13.00 -7.96
CA PHE A 70 -8.97 -12.55 -7.31
C PHE A 70 -7.73 -12.96 -8.11
N LYS A 71 -7.73 -14.14 -8.72
CA LYS A 71 -6.63 -14.55 -9.60
C LYS A 71 -6.49 -13.63 -10.80
N LYS A 72 -7.61 -13.26 -11.46
CA LYS A 72 -7.58 -12.29 -12.57
C LYS A 72 -6.98 -10.94 -12.13
N PHE A 73 -7.36 -10.46 -10.96
CA PHE A 73 -6.74 -9.26 -10.36
C PHE A 73 -5.24 -9.45 -10.15
N SER A 74 -4.83 -10.55 -9.53
CA SER A 74 -3.41 -10.85 -9.25
C SER A 74 -2.58 -10.96 -10.52
N ASP A 75 -3.12 -11.58 -11.56
CA ASP A 75 -2.42 -11.73 -12.84
C ASP A 75 -2.16 -10.35 -13.47
N ILE A 76 -3.14 -9.46 -13.47
CA ILE A 76 -2.95 -8.07 -13.97
C ILE A 76 -1.90 -7.31 -13.15
N ILE A 77 -1.89 -7.47 -11.83
CA ILE A 77 -0.92 -6.80 -10.95
C ILE A 77 0.48 -7.36 -11.12
N ASN A 78 0.61 -8.66 -11.36
CA ASN A 78 1.91 -9.34 -11.47
C ASN A 78 2.52 -9.25 -12.88
N GLU A 79 1.70 -9.17 -13.92
CA GLU A 79 2.15 -9.07 -15.31
C GLU A 79 2.53 -7.63 -15.75
N GLN A 80 3.09 -6.86 -14.83
CA GLN A 80 3.45 -5.46 -15.08
C GLN A 80 4.65 -5.28 -16.02
N SER A 81 5.37 -6.34 -16.32
CA SER A 81 6.50 -6.28 -17.27
C SER A 81 6.13 -5.74 -18.65
N GLN A 82 4.83 -5.83 -19.02
CA GLN A 82 4.32 -5.30 -20.28
C GLN A 82 3.83 -3.85 -20.17
N ARG A 83 3.58 -3.35 -18.96
CA ARG A 83 3.03 -2.01 -18.69
C ARG A 83 3.72 -1.39 -17.49
N LEU A 84 4.95 -0.94 -17.69
CA LEU A 84 5.87 -0.41 -16.68
C LEU A 84 5.27 0.72 -15.82
N ALA A 85 4.39 0.38 -14.88
CA ALA A 85 3.70 1.36 -14.03
C ALA A 85 4.44 1.66 -12.72
N THR A 86 5.37 0.80 -12.33
CA THR A 86 6.12 0.93 -11.07
C THR A 86 7.59 0.54 -11.27
N PRO A 87 8.53 1.08 -10.45
CA PRO A 87 9.93 0.66 -10.51
C PRO A 87 10.13 -0.85 -10.35
N ARG A 88 9.26 -1.53 -9.59
CA ARG A 88 9.31 -2.99 -9.41
C ARG A 88 9.17 -3.76 -10.73
N SER A 89 8.43 -3.25 -11.68
CA SER A 89 8.24 -3.89 -13.00
C SER A 89 9.50 -3.86 -13.88
N LEU A 90 10.50 -3.07 -13.50
CA LEU A 90 11.81 -3.04 -14.17
C LEU A 90 12.74 -4.15 -13.69
N PHE A 91 12.43 -4.82 -12.58
CA PHE A 91 13.28 -5.89 -12.05
C PHE A 91 12.91 -7.24 -12.64
N THR A 92 13.92 -8.03 -12.88
CA THR A 92 13.79 -9.44 -13.28
C THR A 92 14.47 -10.33 -12.25
N PHE A 93 13.94 -11.54 -12.08
CA PHE A 93 14.60 -12.51 -11.21
C PHE A 93 15.91 -13.01 -11.86
N LYS A 94 16.98 -12.98 -11.08
CA LYS A 94 18.21 -13.63 -11.49
C LYS A 94 17.98 -15.13 -11.54
N GLN A 95 18.30 -15.74 -12.66
CA GLN A 95 18.26 -17.20 -12.77
C GLN A 95 19.28 -17.83 -11.82
N GLY A 96 18.84 -18.82 -11.08
CA GLY A 96 19.65 -19.58 -10.14
C GLY A 96 19.48 -21.09 -10.36
N THR A 97 20.24 -21.88 -9.61
CA THR A 97 20.03 -23.33 -9.57
C THR A 97 18.72 -23.62 -8.86
N PRO A 98 17.79 -24.40 -9.45
CA PRO A 98 16.58 -24.81 -8.79
C PRO A 98 16.89 -25.57 -7.49
N VAL A 99 16.11 -25.30 -6.44
CA VAL A 99 16.17 -26.02 -5.17
C VAL A 99 14.89 -26.84 -5.00
N PRO A 100 14.95 -28.00 -4.31
CA PRO A 100 13.77 -28.78 -3.98
C PRO A 100 12.72 -27.94 -3.21
N LEU A 101 11.44 -28.20 -3.43
CA LEU A 101 10.36 -27.40 -2.81
C LEU A 101 10.36 -27.54 -1.27
N GLU A 102 10.79 -28.67 -0.76
CA GLU A 102 10.93 -28.93 0.69
C GLU A 102 12.01 -28.08 1.36
N GLU A 103 12.97 -27.57 0.60
CA GLU A 103 14.00 -26.64 1.09
C GLU A 103 13.54 -25.18 1.04
N VAL A 104 12.42 -24.90 0.35
CA VAL A 104 11.87 -23.54 0.27
C VAL A 104 11.08 -23.24 1.54
N GLU A 105 11.32 -22.05 2.12
CA GLU A 105 10.62 -21.61 3.31
C GLU A 105 9.09 -21.60 3.10
N PRO A 106 8.31 -22.26 3.97
CA PRO A 106 6.86 -22.29 3.83
C PRO A 106 6.23 -20.90 3.92
N ALA A 107 5.20 -20.62 3.10
CA ALA A 107 4.50 -19.35 3.09
C ALA A 107 4.00 -18.90 4.48
N LYS A 108 3.59 -19.85 5.34
CA LYS A 108 3.16 -19.58 6.72
C LYS A 108 4.27 -18.97 7.58
N GLU A 109 5.52 -19.37 7.37
CA GLU A 109 6.67 -18.82 8.10
C GLU A 109 7.03 -17.44 7.55
N ILE A 110 6.97 -17.28 6.22
CA ILE A 110 7.18 -15.98 5.57
C ILE A 110 6.19 -14.94 6.08
N VAL A 111 4.90 -15.27 6.13
CA VAL A 111 3.83 -14.34 6.55
C VAL A 111 4.02 -13.84 7.97
N ARG A 112 4.63 -14.61 8.87
CA ARG A 112 4.92 -14.18 10.26
C ARG A 112 5.78 -12.92 10.34
N ARG A 113 6.55 -12.62 9.31
CA ARG A 113 7.39 -11.41 9.21
C ARG A 113 6.68 -10.23 8.58
N PHE A 114 5.44 -10.40 8.13
CA PHE A 114 4.67 -9.33 7.50
C PHE A 114 3.76 -8.63 8.50
N ALA A 115 3.69 -7.31 8.34
CA ALA A 115 2.79 -6.46 9.09
C ALA A 115 2.07 -5.51 8.15
N THR A 116 0.88 -5.06 8.55
CA THR A 116 0.22 -3.95 7.85
C THR A 116 0.96 -2.64 8.12
N GLY A 117 0.77 -1.66 7.25
CA GLY A 117 1.08 -0.28 7.58
C GLY A 117 0.34 0.16 8.86
N ALA A 118 0.90 1.12 9.57
CA ALA A 118 0.27 1.72 10.74
C ALA A 118 -0.87 2.64 10.29
N MET A 119 -2.10 2.18 10.46
CA MET A 119 -3.31 2.94 10.13
C MET A 119 -4.11 3.21 11.39
N SER A 120 -4.18 4.48 11.77
CA SER A 120 -4.85 4.89 13.01
C SER A 120 -6.37 4.78 12.90
N LEU A 121 -7.02 4.37 13.98
CA LEU A 121 -8.45 4.52 14.16
C LEU A 121 -8.80 6.01 14.05
N GLY A 122 -9.76 6.34 13.19
CA GLY A 122 -10.09 7.71 12.84
C GLY A 122 -9.61 8.15 11.45
N SER A 123 -8.49 7.59 10.95
CA SER A 123 -8.11 7.72 9.54
C SER A 123 -8.81 6.69 8.65
N ILE A 124 -9.18 5.56 9.23
CA ILE A 124 -10.02 4.52 8.62
C ILE A 124 -11.19 4.17 9.58
N SER A 125 -12.22 3.52 9.05
CA SER A 125 -13.35 3.11 9.89
C SER A 125 -12.96 1.98 10.86
N SER A 126 -13.75 1.81 11.93
CA SER A 126 -13.57 0.74 12.90
C SER A 126 -13.66 -0.65 12.24
N GLU A 127 -14.56 -0.81 11.29
CA GLU A 127 -14.77 -2.05 10.55
C GLU A 127 -13.55 -2.40 9.69
N ALA A 128 -13.00 -1.44 8.97
CA ALA A 128 -11.80 -1.63 8.16
C ALA A 128 -10.60 -1.97 9.05
N HIS A 129 -10.43 -1.25 10.16
CA HIS A 129 -9.36 -1.49 11.12
C HIS A 129 -9.44 -2.90 11.74
N GLN A 130 -10.65 -3.35 12.13
CA GLN A 130 -10.87 -4.70 12.64
C GLN A 130 -10.68 -5.77 11.57
N SER A 131 -11.15 -5.53 10.34
CA SER A 131 -10.99 -6.47 9.22
C SER A 131 -9.52 -6.75 8.92
N LEU A 132 -8.68 -5.72 8.91
CA LEU A 132 -7.24 -5.87 8.76
C LEU A 132 -6.62 -6.69 9.90
N ALA A 133 -7.03 -6.42 11.14
CA ALA A 133 -6.53 -7.17 12.29
C ALA A 133 -6.92 -8.65 12.22
N VAL A 134 -8.18 -8.94 11.93
CA VAL A 134 -8.68 -10.32 11.78
C VAL A 134 -7.97 -11.04 10.63
N ALA A 135 -7.84 -10.39 9.48
CA ALA A 135 -7.16 -10.98 8.33
C ALA A 135 -5.71 -11.37 8.65
N MET A 136 -4.95 -10.44 9.24
CA MET A 136 -3.56 -10.69 9.60
C MET A 136 -3.43 -11.76 10.69
N ASN A 137 -4.31 -11.76 11.71
CA ASN A 137 -4.29 -12.78 12.76
C ASN A 137 -4.61 -14.18 12.19
N ARG A 138 -5.55 -14.30 11.24
CA ARG A 138 -5.89 -15.58 10.59
C ARG A 138 -4.72 -16.20 9.83
N ILE A 139 -3.92 -15.38 9.15
CA ILE A 139 -2.79 -15.87 8.35
C ILE A 139 -1.48 -15.96 9.14
N GLY A 140 -1.47 -15.51 10.41
CA GLY A 140 -0.28 -15.54 11.28
C GLY A 140 0.63 -14.30 11.17
N GLY A 141 0.26 -13.31 10.35
CA GLY A 141 0.90 -12.01 10.29
C GLY A 141 0.46 -11.09 11.43
N ARG A 142 0.78 -9.81 11.34
CA ARG A 142 0.45 -8.83 12.39
C ARG A 142 -0.16 -7.57 11.77
N SER A 143 -1.22 -7.05 12.40
CA SER A 143 -1.68 -5.70 12.09
C SER A 143 -1.11 -4.69 13.08
N ASN A 144 -0.91 -3.47 12.57
CA ASN A 144 -0.44 -2.33 13.36
C ASN A 144 -1.63 -1.42 13.66
N SER A 145 -1.83 -1.10 14.94
CA SER A 145 -2.96 -0.27 15.39
C SER A 145 -2.87 1.18 14.91
N GLY A 146 -1.69 1.64 14.44
CA GLY A 146 -1.44 3.07 14.37
C GLY A 146 -1.46 3.71 15.77
N GLU A 147 -1.55 5.02 15.83
CA GLU A 147 -1.46 5.81 17.06
C GLU A 147 -2.82 6.27 17.61
N GLY A 148 -3.92 5.86 17.01
CA GLY A 148 -5.28 6.28 17.40
C GLY A 148 -5.91 5.49 18.54
N GLY A 149 -5.16 4.58 19.16
CA GLY A 149 -5.68 3.67 20.18
C GLY A 149 -6.47 2.50 19.60
N GLU A 150 -7.14 1.77 20.45
CA GLU A 150 -7.93 0.60 20.08
C GLU A 150 -9.03 0.35 21.11
N ASP A 151 -10.25 0.03 20.65
CA ASP A 151 -11.36 -0.28 21.53
C ASP A 151 -11.05 -1.53 22.36
N PRO A 152 -11.17 -1.49 23.70
CA PRO A 152 -10.92 -2.63 24.57
C PRO A 152 -11.74 -3.89 24.24
N GLN A 153 -12.93 -3.75 23.65
CA GLN A 153 -13.74 -4.90 23.21
C GLN A 153 -13.00 -5.77 22.18
N ARG A 154 -12.07 -5.21 21.44
CA ARG A 154 -11.26 -5.91 20.44
C ARG A 154 -10.20 -6.82 21.03
N PHE A 155 -9.89 -6.67 22.31
CA PHE A 155 -8.87 -7.50 22.98
C PHE A 155 -9.35 -8.92 23.26
N HIS A 156 -10.64 -9.16 23.11
CA HIS A 156 -11.25 -10.49 23.28
C HIS A 156 -11.50 -11.16 21.92
N LYS A 157 -11.31 -12.47 21.89
CA LYS A 157 -11.67 -13.27 20.73
C LYS A 157 -13.19 -13.35 20.60
N LYS A 158 -13.67 -13.31 19.37
CA LYS A 158 -15.08 -13.57 19.05
C LYS A 158 -15.42 -15.06 19.18
N GLU A 159 -16.70 -15.39 19.24
CA GLU A 159 -17.19 -16.78 19.33
C GLU A 159 -16.69 -17.66 18.16
N ASN A 160 -16.56 -17.08 16.97
CA ASN A 160 -16.03 -17.77 15.80
C ASN A 160 -14.49 -17.93 15.79
N GLY A 161 -13.82 -17.56 16.89
CA GLY A 161 -12.37 -17.64 17.02
C GLY A 161 -11.59 -16.45 16.44
N ASP A 162 -12.24 -15.53 15.76
CA ASP A 162 -11.60 -14.33 15.24
C ASP A 162 -11.10 -13.41 16.35
N TRP A 163 -9.93 -12.88 16.14
CA TRP A 163 -9.33 -11.95 17.10
C TRP A 163 -9.12 -10.58 16.43
N PRO A 164 -9.94 -9.57 16.74
CA PRO A 164 -9.87 -8.27 16.08
C PRO A 164 -8.78 -7.35 16.65
N VAL A 165 -7.90 -7.85 17.50
CA VAL A 165 -6.81 -7.09 18.10
C VAL A 165 -5.67 -6.83 17.10
N SER A 166 -5.16 -5.62 17.07
CA SER A 166 -3.91 -5.33 16.41
C SER A 166 -2.74 -5.75 17.30
N ARG A 167 -1.93 -6.70 16.84
CA ARG A 167 -0.84 -7.28 17.65
C ARG A 167 0.38 -6.37 17.75
N ILE A 168 0.55 -5.43 16.85
CA ILE A 168 1.52 -4.33 16.96
C ILE A 168 0.77 -3.10 17.46
N LYS A 169 1.22 -2.55 18.58
CA LYS A 169 0.69 -1.29 19.12
C LYS A 169 1.67 -0.17 18.85
N GLN A 170 1.22 0.87 18.15
CA GLN A 170 2.04 2.05 17.92
C GLN A 170 1.82 3.07 19.05
N VAL A 171 2.91 3.64 19.52
CA VAL A 171 2.93 4.72 20.52
C VAL A 171 3.72 5.88 19.95
N ALA A 172 3.06 7.03 19.82
CA ALA A 172 3.70 8.23 19.28
C ALA A 172 3.82 9.35 20.31
N SER A 173 2.71 9.75 20.92
CA SER A 173 2.72 10.85 21.89
C SER A 173 2.16 10.49 23.26
N GLY A 174 1.76 9.27 23.48
CA GLY A 174 1.19 8.79 24.74
C GLY A 174 -0.19 9.36 25.10
N ARG A 175 -0.74 10.27 24.29
CA ARG A 175 -2.02 10.94 24.53
C ARG A 175 -3.20 10.34 23.78
N PHE A 176 -2.95 9.62 22.72
CA PHE A 176 -3.98 9.11 21.81
C PHE A 176 -4.39 7.69 22.20
N GLY A 177 -5.09 7.57 23.32
CA GLY A 177 -5.64 6.29 23.75
C GLY A 177 -4.61 5.28 24.25
N VAL A 178 -3.40 5.69 24.59
CA VAL A 178 -2.38 4.83 25.17
C VAL A 178 -2.66 4.63 26.66
N THR A 179 -3.13 3.44 27.01
CA THR A 179 -3.39 3.01 28.39
C THR A 179 -2.58 1.74 28.68
N ILE A 180 -2.45 1.39 29.96
CA ILE A 180 -1.83 0.11 30.34
C ILE A 180 -2.59 -1.05 29.68
N HIS A 181 -3.93 -1.00 29.67
CA HIS A 181 -4.76 -2.02 29.04
C HIS A 181 -4.48 -2.15 27.52
N TYR A 182 -4.26 -1.03 26.83
CA TYR A 182 -3.83 -1.04 25.43
C TYR A 182 -2.46 -1.71 25.27
N LEU A 183 -1.49 -1.34 26.10
CA LEU A 183 -0.11 -1.80 25.98
C LEU A 183 0.06 -3.29 26.29
N VAL A 184 -0.62 -3.82 27.32
CA VAL A 184 -0.48 -5.25 27.67
C VAL A 184 -1.13 -6.20 26.68
N ASN A 185 -1.98 -5.71 25.80
CA ASN A 185 -2.63 -6.49 24.75
C ASN A 185 -1.89 -6.46 23.41
N CYS A 186 -0.57 -6.29 23.43
CA CYS A 186 0.25 -6.36 22.23
C CYS A 186 1.30 -7.46 22.31
N VAL A 187 1.81 -7.82 21.15
CA VAL A 187 2.98 -8.72 21.00
C VAL A 187 4.23 -7.88 20.74
N GLU A 188 4.04 -6.70 20.16
CA GLU A 188 5.12 -5.81 19.75
C GLU A 188 4.67 -4.36 19.96
N LEU A 189 5.57 -3.56 20.55
CA LEU A 189 5.42 -2.11 20.65
C LEU A 189 6.24 -1.44 19.57
N GLN A 190 5.61 -0.56 18.82
CA GLN A 190 6.29 0.29 17.86
C GLN A 190 6.29 1.72 18.36
N ILE A 191 7.46 2.23 18.72
CA ILE A 191 7.62 3.62 19.13
C ILE A 191 7.85 4.46 17.88
N LYS A 192 6.96 5.42 17.63
CA LYS A 192 7.08 6.37 16.54
C LYS A 192 7.80 7.62 17.06
N ILE A 193 8.97 7.88 16.53
CA ILE A 193 9.77 9.08 16.82
C ILE A 193 9.56 10.02 15.63
N CYS A 194 9.07 11.22 15.83
CA CYS A 194 8.80 12.23 14.81
C CYS A 194 7.34 12.35 14.34
N LEU A 195 6.55 13.03 15.13
CA LEU A 195 5.22 13.46 14.70
C LEU A 195 5.12 14.94 14.44
N LEU A 196 5.73 15.76 15.25
CA LEU A 196 5.53 17.21 15.25
C LEU A 196 6.83 17.98 15.23
N TYR A 197 7.93 17.36 15.60
CA TYR A 197 9.25 17.93 15.49
C TYR A 197 10.20 16.89 14.94
N THR A 198 10.85 17.25 13.87
CA THR A 198 12.08 16.57 13.51
C THR A 198 13.00 16.63 14.72
N SER A 199 13.57 15.52 15.07
CA SER A 199 14.70 15.51 15.97
C SER A 199 15.73 16.54 15.54
N PRO A 200 16.45 17.11 16.46
CA PRO A 200 17.53 18.06 16.15
C PRO A 200 18.52 17.48 15.17
#